data_f15e926cc2b36680d8a361c02f6935f7
#
_entry.id   f15e926cc2b36680d8a361c02f6935f7
#
_cell.length_a   1.000
_cell.length_b   1.000
_cell.length_c   1.000
_cell.angle_alpha   90.00
_cell.angle_beta   90.00
_cell.angle_gamma   90.00
#
_symmetry.space_group_name_H-M   'P 1'
#
loop_
_entity.id
_entity.type
_entity.pdbx_description
1 polymer ?
#
loop_
_entity_poly.entity_id
_entity_poly.type
_entity_poly.pdbx_seq_one_letter_code
_entity_poly.pdbx_strand_id
1 'polypeptide(L)'
;MPGGGVALLNASQKIPAKAVGEEILLKAIQAPFYTVIDNAGITMADGYEDHEGYGIDVVTGERATMIKAGIIDPVLVTKSALKNAVSVVSTIISADCVISNMRTNESNQ
;
A
#
# COMPACT_ATOMS: atom_id res chain seq x y z
N MET A 1 15.32 -2.43 4.33
CA MET A 1 14.08 -3.00 4.89
C MET A 1 13.55 -4.11 3.97
N PRO A 2 12.63 -4.95 4.42
CA PRO A 2 12.06 -5.99 3.58
C PRO A 2 11.44 -5.40 2.30
N GLY A 3 11.72 -6.03 1.14
CA GLY A 3 11.16 -5.66 -0.15
C GLY A 3 9.88 -6.39 -0.49
N GLY A 4 9.45 -6.32 -1.74
CA GLY A 4 8.24 -6.99 -2.21
C GLY A 4 6.93 -6.45 -1.63
N GLY A 5 6.92 -5.22 -1.11
CA GLY A 5 5.77 -4.61 -0.45
C GLY A 5 5.56 -5.04 1.00
N VAL A 6 6.44 -5.88 1.55
CA VAL A 6 6.30 -6.45 2.90
C VAL A 6 6.45 -5.40 4.00
N ALA A 7 7.33 -4.41 3.82
CA ALA A 7 7.52 -3.37 4.84
C ALA A 7 6.25 -2.55 5.08
N LEU A 8 5.56 -2.14 4.03
CA LEU A 8 4.28 -1.42 4.15
C LEU A 8 3.16 -2.31 4.66
N LEU A 9 3.12 -3.57 4.24
CA LEU A 9 2.16 -4.55 4.75
C LEU A 9 2.31 -4.72 6.26
N ASN A 10 3.53 -4.91 6.76
CA ASN A 10 3.79 -5.03 8.18
C ASN A 10 3.46 -3.75 8.95
N ALA A 11 3.77 -2.58 8.38
CA ALA A 11 3.42 -1.30 8.99
C ALA A 11 1.90 -1.16 9.13
N SER A 12 1.12 -1.59 8.16
CA SER A 12 -0.34 -1.51 8.20
C SER A 12 -0.94 -2.32 9.36
N GLN A 13 -0.27 -3.39 9.75
CA GLN A 13 -0.73 -4.27 10.82
C GLN A 13 -0.35 -3.78 12.23
N LYS A 14 0.69 -2.96 12.32
CA LYS A 14 1.19 -2.44 13.59
C LYS A 14 0.56 -1.13 14.02
N ILE A 15 0.00 -0.37 13.08
CA ILE A 15 -0.56 0.95 13.36
C ILE A 15 -2.05 0.81 13.64
N PRO A 16 -2.53 1.19 14.83
CA PRO A 16 -3.95 1.19 15.12
C PRO A 16 -4.67 2.33 14.39
N ALA A 17 -5.73 2.01 13.69
CA ALA A 17 -6.59 3.00 13.07
C ALA A 17 -7.57 3.57 14.09
N LYS A 18 -7.62 4.91 14.21
CA LYS A 18 -8.52 5.63 15.12
C LYS A 18 -9.65 6.35 14.39
N ALA A 19 -9.52 6.54 13.08
CA ALA A 19 -10.48 7.23 12.25
C ALA A 19 -10.67 6.49 10.92
N VAL A 20 -11.77 6.76 10.23
CA VAL A 20 -12.09 6.12 8.94
C VAL A 20 -11.01 6.37 7.89
N GLY A 21 -10.48 7.61 7.83
CA GLY A 21 -9.40 7.95 6.90
C GLY A 21 -8.12 7.15 7.16
N GLU A 22 -7.80 6.90 8.43
CA GLU A 22 -6.65 6.06 8.80
C GLU A 22 -6.85 4.61 8.38
N GLU A 23 -8.05 4.06 8.56
CA GLU A 23 -8.39 2.71 8.10
C GLU A 23 -8.22 2.58 6.58
N ILE A 24 -8.69 3.56 5.82
CA ILE A 24 -8.55 3.60 4.37
C ILE A 24 -7.09 3.61 3.96
N LEU A 25 -6.28 4.47 4.59
CA LEU A 25 -4.84 4.56 4.31
C LEU A 25 -4.11 3.25 4.64
N LEU A 26 -4.37 2.67 5.80
CA LEU A 26 -3.73 1.43 6.23
C LEU A 26 -4.10 0.26 5.30
N LYS A 27 -5.30 0.24 4.77
CA LYS A 27 -5.71 -0.74 3.76
C LYS A 27 -5.03 -0.47 2.42
N ALA A 28 -4.92 0.78 2.01
CA ALA A 28 -4.30 1.16 0.73
C ALA A 28 -2.81 0.82 0.66
N ILE A 29 -2.06 0.95 1.75
CA ILE A 29 -0.62 0.66 1.76
C ILE A 29 -0.30 -0.84 1.68
N GLN A 30 -1.28 -1.71 1.78
CA GLN A 30 -1.15 -3.15 1.50
C GLN A 30 -1.15 -3.47 0.00
N ALA A 31 -1.63 -2.54 -0.83
CA ALA A 31 -1.81 -2.77 -2.26
C ALA A 31 -0.52 -3.15 -3.01
N PRO A 32 0.64 -2.53 -2.75
CA PRO A 32 1.88 -2.94 -3.43
C PRO A 32 2.22 -4.42 -3.23
N PHE A 33 2.06 -4.95 -2.03
CA PHE A 33 2.30 -6.36 -1.76
C PHE A 33 1.37 -7.26 -2.59
N TYR A 34 0.08 -7.01 -2.55
CA TYR A 34 -0.89 -7.82 -3.30
C TYR A 34 -0.73 -7.66 -4.81
N THR A 35 -0.35 -6.49 -5.29
CA THR A 35 -0.08 -6.26 -6.71
C THR A 35 1.11 -7.11 -7.20
N VAL A 36 2.18 -7.20 -6.42
CA VAL A 36 3.33 -8.07 -6.74
C VAL A 36 2.89 -9.54 -6.82
N ILE A 37 2.08 -9.99 -5.87
CA ILE A 37 1.57 -11.36 -5.85
C ILE A 37 0.68 -11.64 -7.06
N ASP A 38 -0.24 -10.75 -7.37
CA ASP A 38 -1.15 -10.87 -8.52
C ASP A 38 -0.40 -10.88 -9.84
N ASN A 39 0.58 -9.99 -10.01
CA ASN A 39 1.40 -9.91 -11.21
C ASN A 39 2.22 -11.19 -11.44
N ALA A 40 2.59 -11.87 -10.37
CA ALA A 40 3.31 -13.14 -10.45
C ALA A 40 2.38 -14.34 -10.73
N GLY A 41 1.07 -14.13 -10.74
CA GLY A 41 0.08 -15.21 -10.94
C GLY A 41 -0.02 -16.16 -9.75
N ILE A 42 0.41 -15.73 -8.57
CA ILE A 42 0.38 -16.56 -7.36
C ILE A 42 -0.97 -16.39 -6.66
N THR A 43 -1.63 -17.50 -6.38
CA THR A 43 -2.84 -17.52 -5.54
C THR A 43 -2.41 -17.74 -4.11
N MET A 44 -2.76 -16.80 -3.23
CA MET A 44 -2.52 -16.98 -1.80
C MET A 44 -3.49 -18.01 -1.25
N ALA A 45 -2.97 -19.11 -0.75
CA ALA A 45 -3.78 -20.14 -0.12
C ALA A 45 -4.33 -19.65 1.23
N ASP A 46 -5.51 -20.16 1.60
CA ASP A 46 -6.05 -19.95 2.94
C ASP A 46 -5.02 -20.44 3.98
N GLY A 47 -4.73 -19.59 4.97
CA GLY A 47 -3.72 -19.89 5.98
C GLY A 47 -2.37 -19.22 5.77
N TYR A 48 -2.28 -18.19 4.94
CA TYR A 48 -1.11 -17.33 4.91
C TYR A 48 -0.93 -16.69 6.30
N GLU A 49 0.09 -17.15 6.99
CA GLU A 49 0.48 -16.57 8.27
C GLU A 49 1.38 -15.36 8.03
N ASP A 50 0.95 -14.26 8.56
CA ASP A 50 1.59 -12.97 8.37
C ASP A 50 2.61 -12.75 9.50
N HIS A 51 3.88 -12.90 9.16
CA HIS A 51 4.99 -12.64 10.07
C HIS A 51 5.80 -11.43 9.61
N GLU A 52 6.31 -10.67 10.56
CA GLU A 52 7.15 -9.53 10.27
C GLU A 52 8.36 -9.91 9.40
N GLY A 53 8.53 -9.20 8.30
CA GLY A 53 9.62 -9.44 7.34
C GLY A 53 9.45 -10.67 6.47
N TYR A 54 8.33 -11.36 6.56
CA TYR A 54 8.04 -12.59 5.82
C TYR A 54 7.14 -12.28 4.63
N GLY A 55 7.51 -12.77 3.47
CA GLY A 55 6.77 -12.54 2.24
C GLY A 55 6.92 -13.70 1.27
N ILE A 56 6.67 -13.43 -0.01
CA ILE A 56 6.79 -14.43 -1.07
C ILE A 56 7.88 -14.02 -2.04
N ASP A 57 8.82 -14.93 -2.30
CA ASP A 57 9.76 -14.81 -3.39
C ASP A 57 9.04 -15.19 -4.68
N VAL A 58 8.74 -14.19 -5.52
CA VAL A 58 7.96 -14.41 -6.75
C VAL A 58 8.72 -15.21 -7.81
N VAL A 59 10.05 -15.30 -7.70
CA VAL A 59 10.87 -16.12 -8.60
C VAL A 59 10.69 -17.59 -8.31
N THR A 60 10.68 -17.96 -7.03
CA THR A 60 10.51 -19.37 -6.60
C THR A 60 9.05 -19.73 -6.30
N GLY A 61 8.19 -18.74 -6.04
CA GLY A 61 6.82 -18.94 -5.58
C GLY A 61 6.70 -19.35 -4.12
N GLU A 62 7.81 -19.39 -3.38
CA GLU A 62 7.87 -19.85 -2.00
C GLU A 62 7.92 -18.68 -1.01
N ARG A 63 7.45 -18.96 0.20
CA ARG A 63 7.55 -18.02 1.31
C ARG A 63 9.01 -17.87 1.75
N ALA A 64 9.42 -16.66 2.06
CA ALA A 64 10.78 -16.37 2.49
C ALA A 64 10.84 -15.21 3.47
N THR A 65 11.88 -15.22 4.31
CA THR A 65 12.27 -14.02 5.04
C THR A 65 12.95 -13.08 4.05
N MET A 66 12.34 -11.96 3.73
CA MET A 66 12.74 -11.11 2.61
C MET A 66 14.19 -10.63 2.72
N ILE A 67 14.62 -10.20 3.90
CA ILE A 67 16.00 -9.73 4.11
C ILE A 67 17.00 -10.86 3.87
N LYS A 68 16.73 -12.06 4.37
CA LYS A 68 17.61 -13.23 4.17
C LYS A 68 17.66 -13.69 2.72
N ALA A 69 16.55 -13.54 2.01
CA ALA A 69 16.47 -13.86 0.58
C ALA A 69 17.11 -12.79 -0.31
N GLY A 70 17.56 -11.67 0.26
CA GLY A 70 18.12 -10.56 -0.49
C GLY A 70 17.10 -9.67 -1.17
N ILE A 71 15.82 -9.82 -0.84
CA ILE A 71 14.72 -9.00 -1.36
C ILE A 71 14.55 -7.81 -0.42
N ILE A 72 15.23 -6.73 -0.74
CA ILE A 72 15.31 -5.53 0.11
C ILE A 72 15.01 -4.28 -0.70
N ASP A 73 14.43 -3.29 -0.04
CA ASP A 73 14.18 -1.96 -0.59
C ASP A 73 14.87 -0.89 0.26
N PRO A 74 15.38 0.19 -0.35
CA PRO A 74 15.87 1.34 0.39
C PRO A 74 14.73 2.03 1.15
N VAL A 75 14.93 2.28 2.44
CA VAL A 75 13.91 2.93 3.30
C VAL A 75 13.53 4.30 2.76
N LEU A 76 14.51 5.11 2.35
CA LEU A 76 14.26 6.45 1.85
C LEU A 76 13.37 6.46 0.61
N VAL A 77 13.59 5.52 -0.32
CA VAL A 77 12.80 5.40 -1.56
C VAL A 77 11.35 5.08 -1.23
N THR A 78 11.10 4.12 -0.37
CA THR A 78 9.73 3.74 0.00
C THR A 78 9.02 4.82 0.79
N LYS A 79 9.69 5.48 1.72
CA LYS A 79 9.13 6.62 2.45
C LYS A 79 8.78 7.79 1.53
N SER A 80 9.67 8.12 0.59
CA SER A 80 9.43 9.20 -0.37
C SER A 80 8.29 8.86 -1.32
N ALA A 81 8.22 7.63 -1.80
CA ALA A 81 7.14 7.15 -2.66
C ALA A 81 5.77 7.27 -1.95
N LEU A 82 5.67 6.81 -0.71
CA LEU A 82 4.44 6.91 0.07
C LEU A 82 4.04 8.37 0.32
N LYS A 83 4.99 9.20 0.73
CA LYS A 83 4.74 10.63 0.99
C LYS A 83 4.27 11.35 -0.27
N ASN A 84 4.90 11.10 -1.40
CA ASN A 84 4.52 11.70 -2.68
C ASN A 84 3.15 11.21 -3.15
N ALA A 85 2.85 9.93 -3.00
CA ALA A 85 1.54 9.36 -3.35
C ALA A 85 0.42 9.99 -2.54
N VAL A 86 0.59 10.15 -1.24
CA VAL A 86 -0.39 10.80 -0.35
C VAL A 86 -0.58 12.27 -0.75
N SER A 87 0.49 12.99 -1.07
CA SER A 87 0.43 14.39 -1.50
C SER A 87 -0.37 14.54 -2.80
N VAL A 88 -0.12 13.69 -3.79
CA VAL A 88 -0.82 13.72 -5.08
C VAL A 88 -2.31 13.39 -4.89
N VAL A 89 -2.64 12.36 -4.15
CA VAL A 89 -4.03 11.98 -3.87
C VAL A 89 -4.77 13.08 -3.13
N SER A 90 -4.16 13.70 -2.15
CA SER A 90 -4.75 14.83 -1.40
C SER A 90 -5.07 16.00 -2.33
N THR A 91 -4.18 16.29 -3.27
CA THR A 91 -4.39 17.34 -4.27
C THR A 91 -5.55 17.00 -5.21
N ILE A 92 -5.62 15.78 -5.69
CA ILE A 92 -6.69 15.30 -6.59
C ILE A 92 -8.05 15.38 -5.90
N ILE A 93 -8.15 14.91 -4.67
CA ILE A 93 -9.40 14.93 -3.87
C ILE A 93 -9.87 16.37 -3.67
N SER A 94 -8.97 17.28 -3.33
CA SER A 94 -9.28 18.71 -3.15
C SER A 94 -9.76 19.37 -4.44
N ALA A 95 -9.13 19.07 -5.57
CA ALA A 95 -9.51 19.59 -6.87
C ALA A 95 -10.89 19.06 -7.31
N ASP A 96 -11.16 17.77 -7.13
CA ASP A 96 -12.45 17.17 -7.45
C ASP A 96 -13.58 17.79 -6.61
N CYS A 97 -13.35 18.02 -5.33
CA CYS A 97 -14.29 18.69 -4.46
C CYS A 97 -14.62 20.13 -4.92
N VAL A 98 -13.62 20.89 -5.35
CA VAL A 98 -13.79 22.25 -5.88
C VAL A 98 -14.60 22.23 -7.18
N ILE A 99 -14.31 21.32 -8.10
CA ILE A 99 -15.05 21.18 -9.37
C ILE A 99 -16.51 20.82 -9.11
N SER A 100 -16.78 19.89 -8.20
CA SER A 100 -18.14 19.51 -7.81
C SER A 100 -18.94 20.68 -7.26
N ASN A 101 -18.33 21.50 -6.39
CA ASN A 101 -18.96 22.70 -5.82
C ASN A 101 -19.27 23.75 -6.90
N MET A 102 -18.39 23.96 -7.87
CA MET A 102 -18.62 24.87 -8.99
C MET A 102 -19.80 24.42 -9.86
N ARG A 103 -19.93 23.14 -10.18
CA ARG A 103 -21.06 22.58 -10.92
C ARG A 103 -22.38 22.78 -10.20
N THR A 104 -22.42 22.59 -8.89
CA THR A 104 -23.61 22.79 -8.08
C THR A 104 -24.05 24.25 -8.13
N ASN A 105 -23.12 25.20 -8.06
CA ASN A 105 -23.43 26.63 -8.14
C ASN A 105 -23.95 27.03 -9.54
N GLU A 106 -23.39 26.48 -10.61
CA GLU A 106 -23.85 26.73 -11.97
C GLU A 106 -25.25 26.18 -12.25
N SER A 107 -25.57 25.00 -11.70
CA SER A 107 -26.88 24.39 -11.90
C SER A 107 -28.01 25.09 -11.18
N ASN A 108 -27.72 25.95 -10.19
CA ASN A 108 -28.70 26.73 -9.44
C ASN A 108 -28.96 28.13 -10.02
N GLN A 109 -28.29 28.47 -11.09
CA GLN A 109 -28.51 29.71 -11.85
C GLN A 109 -29.47 29.46 -13.03
#